data_92ac2713a3a29aaca40dfbc1112c6eaa
#
_entry.id   92ac2713a3a29aaca40dfbc1112c6eaa
#
_cell.length_a   1.000
_cell.length_b   1.000
_cell.length_c   1.000
_cell.angle_alpha   90.00
_cell.angle_beta   90.00
_cell.angle_gamma   90.00
#
_symmetry.space_group_name_H-M   'P 1'
#
loop_
_entity.id
_entity.type
_entity.pdbx_description
1 polymer ?
#
loop_
_entity_poly.entity_id
_entity_poly.type
_entity_poly.pdbx_seq_one_letter_code
_entity_poly.pdbx_strand_id
1 'polypeptide(L)'
;MKTEKEKMIDGEYYLAGDPVLVKDRRKSKNLLHRLNVTEYRITKKAREIIKELIPNAGANLYIEPPFFCDYGYNIYCGENVYFNVNCVVLDCTKVTIGSNVFFAPGVQLYTATHPLDAELRKTLENALPIKIGDDCWIGGNSVICPGITIGNGCVIGAGSVVTKDIPDNSLAVGNPAKVIRKLNLDETI
;
A
#
# COMPACT_ATOMS: atom_id res chain seq x y z
N MET A 1 -7.74 26.97 9.31
CA MET A 1 -7.14 26.63 7.99
C MET A 1 -6.52 25.26 8.16
N LYS A 2 -6.74 24.30 7.24
CA LYS A 2 -6.12 22.97 7.31
C LYS A 2 -4.61 23.07 7.15
N THR A 3 -3.89 22.26 7.92
CA THR A 3 -2.44 22.01 7.72
C THR A 3 -2.20 21.23 6.44
N GLU A 4 -0.99 21.25 5.90
CA GLU A 4 -0.63 20.45 4.71
C GLU A 4 -0.81 18.95 4.95
N LYS A 5 -0.59 18.49 6.19
CA LYS A 5 -0.85 17.08 6.58
C LYS A 5 -2.34 16.73 6.54
N GLU A 6 -3.21 17.60 7.04
CA GLU A 6 -4.66 17.38 6.96
C GLU A 6 -5.15 17.37 5.51
N LYS A 7 -4.66 18.30 4.67
CA LYS A 7 -4.97 18.32 3.23
C LYS A 7 -4.54 17.00 2.55
N MET A 8 -3.31 16.54 2.82
CA MET A 8 -2.77 15.30 2.27
C MET A 8 -3.66 14.10 2.63
N ILE A 9 -4.06 13.98 3.90
CA ILE A 9 -4.89 12.87 4.38
C ILE A 9 -6.30 12.94 3.77
N ASP A 10 -6.84 14.14 3.59
CA ASP A 10 -8.19 14.36 3.05
C ASP A 10 -8.24 14.32 1.51
N GLY A 11 -7.12 14.06 0.81
CA GLY A 11 -7.05 13.97 -0.64
C GLY A 11 -7.09 15.33 -1.36
N GLU A 12 -6.89 16.42 -0.63
CA GLU A 12 -6.77 17.76 -1.21
C GLU A 12 -5.36 17.99 -1.78
N TYR A 13 -5.18 19.03 -2.58
CA TYR A 13 -3.85 19.46 -3.00
C TYR A 13 -3.04 19.97 -1.80
N TYR A 14 -1.81 19.51 -1.66
CA TYR A 14 -0.90 19.83 -0.56
C TYR A 14 0.52 20.06 -1.05
N LEU A 15 1.31 20.70 -0.20
CA LEU A 15 2.74 20.94 -0.41
C LEU A 15 3.54 19.81 0.24
N ALA A 16 4.07 18.88 -0.55
CA ALA A 16 4.85 17.74 -0.04
C ALA A 16 6.16 18.16 0.66
N GLY A 17 6.66 19.36 0.36
CA GLY A 17 7.83 19.96 1.01
C GLY A 17 7.56 20.56 2.39
N ASP A 18 6.33 20.52 2.91
CA ASP A 18 6.00 21.01 4.24
C ASP A 18 6.92 20.41 5.32
N PRO A 19 7.46 21.22 6.26
CA PRO A 19 8.41 20.75 7.25
C PRO A 19 7.91 19.60 8.13
N VAL A 20 6.61 19.54 8.45
CA VAL A 20 6.01 18.45 9.24
C VAL A 20 6.02 17.16 8.42
N LEU A 21 5.59 17.22 7.17
CA LEU A 21 5.58 16.06 6.27
C LEU A 21 7.00 15.53 5.98
N VAL A 22 7.95 16.44 5.76
CA VAL A 22 9.38 16.08 5.57
C VAL A 22 9.93 15.38 6.82
N LYS A 23 9.62 15.88 8.01
CA LYS A 23 10.03 15.27 9.28
C LYS A 23 9.44 13.87 9.45
N ASP A 24 8.15 13.69 9.15
CA ASP A 24 7.46 12.42 9.26
C ASP A 24 8.07 11.38 8.30
N ARG A 25 8.27 11.74 7.02
CA ARG A 25 8.95 10.85 6.05
C ARG A 25 10.37 10.50 6.46
N ARG A 26 11.11 11.44 7.06
CA ARG A 26 12.47 11.15 7.56
C ARG A 26 12.43 10.11 8.69
N LYS A 27 11.45 10.20 9.59
CA LYS A 27 11.26 9.19 10.65
C LYS A 27 11.01 7.82 10.04
N SER A 28 10.08 7.72 9.09
CA SER A 28 9.76 6.48 8.38
C SER A 28 10.99 5.91 7.67
N LYS A 29 11.74 6.73 6.92
CA LYS A 29 12.97 6.29 6.22
C LYS A 29 14.04 5.75 7.16
N ASN A 30 14.17 6.30 8.36
CA ASN A 30 15.10 5.79 9.37
C ASN A 30 14.66 4.40 9.88
N LEU A 31 13.37 4.18 10.10
CA LEU A 31 12.82 2.87 10.49
C LEU A 31 13.00 1.86 9.37
N LEU A 32 12.69 2.23 8.13
CA LEU A 32 12.87 1.40 6.95
C LEU A 32 14.34 1.01 6.73
N HIS A 33 15.27 1.95 6.89
CA HIS A 33 16.69 1.62 6.82
C HIS A 33 17.07 0.56 7.85
N ARG A 34 16.64 0.72 9.11
CA ARG A 34 16.90 -0.27 10.16
C ARG A 34 16.24 -1.63 9.89
N LEU A 35 15.03 -1.66 9.31
CA LEU A 35 14.34 -2.88 8.93
C LEU A 35 15.06 -3.58 7.78
N ASN A 36 15.40 -2.84 6.73
CA ASN A 36 15.92 -3.38 5.47
C ASN A 36 17.38 -3.86 5.55
N VAL A 37 18.14 -3.46 6.59
CA VAL A 37 19.50 -3.94 6.85
C VAL A 37 19.56 -5.01 7.95
N THR A 38 18.43 -5.41 8.53
CA THR A 38 18.41 -6.52 9.50
C THR A 38 18.69 -7.84 8.83
N GLU A 39 19.37 -8.75 9.58
CA GLU A 39 19.63 -10.11 9.12
C GLU A 39 18.33 -10.83 8.71
N TYR A 40 18.46 -11.76 7.78
CA TYR A 40 17.42 -12.49 7.04
C TYR A 40 16.28 -13.15 7.87
N ARG A 41 16.25 -12.98 9.16
CA ARG A 41 15.18 -13.50 10.04
C ARG A 41 14.42 -12.36 10.71
N ILE A 42 13.09 -12.45 10.73
CA ILE A 42 12.27 -11.54 11.54
C ILE A 42 12.57 -11.76 13.02
N THR A 43 13.53 -10.99 13.50
CA THR A 43 13.91 -10.93 14.90
C THR A 43 12.84 -10.18 15.73
N LYS A 44 12.90 -10.31 17.06
CA LYS A 44 12.10 -9.46 17.97
C LYS A 44 12.28 -8.00 17.64
N LYS A 45 13.50 -7.57 17.34
CA LYS A 45 13.82 -6.18 16.95
C LYS A 45 13.13 -5.75 15.66
N ALA A 46 13.08 -6.63 14.63
CA ALA A 46 12.36 -6.33 13.40
C ALA A 46 10.85 -6.14 13.64
N ARG A 47 10.24 -6.97 14.49
CA ARG A 47 8.81 -6.82 14.87
C ARG A 47 8.54 -5.50 15.60
N GLU A 48 9.44 -5.06 16.47
CA GLU A 48 9.35 -3.76 17.16
C GLU A 48 9.43 -2.60 16.16
N ILE A 49 10.34 -2.68 15.17
CA ILE A 49 10.44 -1.68 14.11
C ILE A 49 9.17 -1.64 13.25
N ILE A 50 8.65 -2.81 12.84
CA ILE A 50 7.41 -2.89 12.06
C ILE A 50 6.23 -2.28 12.82
N LYS A 51 6.11 -2.57 14.13
CA LYS A 51 5.07 -2.01 14.98
C LYS A 51 5.17 -0.50 15.14
N GLU A 52 6.41 0.06 15.19
CA GLU A 52 6.61 1.51 15.21
C GLU A 52 6.31 2.15 13.86
N LEU A 53 6.68 1.47 12.75
CA LEU A 53 6.47 1.96 11.39
C LEU A 53 5.00 1.93 10.99
N ILE A 54 4.30 0.81 11.25
CA ILE A 54 2.89 0.59 10.89
C ILE A 54 2.07 0.34 12.16
N PRO A 55 1.78 1.39 12.93
CA PRO A 55 1.12 1.26 14.23
C PRO A 55 -0.36 0.79 14.14
N ASN A 56 -0.96 0.91 12.95
CA ASN A 56 -2.36 0.57 12.70
C ASN A 56 -2.53 -0.84 12.08
N ALA A 57 -1.57 -1.73 12.30
CA ALA A 57 -1.67 -3.12 11.86
C ALA A 57 -2.30 -3.99 12.93
N GLY A 58 -3.13 -4.95 12.48
CA GLY A 58 -3.65 -6.04 13.29
C GLY A 58 -2.57 -7.08 13.64
N ALA A 59 -3.00 -8.20 14.20
CA ALA A 59 -2.11 -9.28 14.59
C ALA A 59 -1.44 -9.95 13.37
N ASN A 60 -0.22 -10.44 13.57
CA ASN A 60 0.51 -11.25 12.59
C ASN A 60 0.83 -10.53 11.26
N LEU A 61 1.02 -9.20 11.29
CA LEU A 61 1.63 -8.54 10.15
C LEU A 61 3.06 -9.04 9.95
N TYR A 62 3.34 -9.54 8.75
CA TYR A 62 4.65 -10.03 8.35
C TYR A 62 5.17 -9.27 7.13
N ILE A 63 6.40 -8.77 7.20
CA ILE A 63 7.04 -8.03 6.11
C ILE A 63 8.42 -8.64 5.84
N GLU A 64 8.62 -9.15 4.62
CA GLU A 64 9.93 -9.56 4.12
C GLU A 64 10.72 -8.34 3.62
N PRO A 65 11.86 -8.02 4.21
CA PRO A 65 12.72 -6.96 3.70
C PRO A 65 13.34 -7.31 2.33
N PRO A 66 13.65 -6.29 1.51
CA PRO A 66 13.38 -4.88 1.75
C PRO A 66 11.92 -4.49 1.49
N PHE A 67 11.43 -3.53 2.27
CA PHE A 67 10.10 -2.93 2.16
C PHE A 67 10.23 -1.41 2.13
N PHE A 68 9.32 -0.71 1.46
CA PHE A 68 9.35 0.74 1.34
C PHE A 68 7.95 1.34 1.55
N CYS A 69 7.89 2.45 2.27
CA CYS A 69 6.69 3.29 2.38
C CYS A 69 7.08 4.75 2.61
N ASP A 70 6.13 5.67 2.49
CA ASP A 70 6.38 7.10 2.76
C ASP A 70 6.29 7.42 4.24
N TYR A 71 5.21 7.03 4.90
CA TYR A 71 4.92 7.40 6.28
C TYR A 71 4.76 6.19 7.20
N GLY A 72 4.12 5.11 6.73
CA GLY A 72 3.78 3.91 7.47
C GLY A 72 2.54 4.06 8.35
N TYR A 73 2.30 5.22 8.94
CA TYR A 73 1.14 5.43 9.83
C TYR A 73 -0.20 5.56 9.09
N ASN A 74 -0.21 5.73 7.78
CA ASN A 74 -1.42 5.71 6.96
C ASN A 74 -1.78 4.31 6.45
N ILE A 75 -0.97 3.29 6.79
CA ILE A 75 -1.23 1.88 6.45
C ILE A 75 -2.02 1.23 7.58
N TYR A 76 -3.21 0.73 7.26
CA TYR A 76 -4.11 0.03 8.17
C TYR A 76 -4.27 -1.39 7.67
N CYS A 77 -3.88 -2.37 8.47
CA CYS A 77 -3.98 -3.78 8.11
C CYS A 77 -4.88 -4.51 9.10
N GLY A 78 -5.69 -5.44 8.61
CA GLY A 78 -6.33 -6.47 9.41
C GLY A 78 -5.30 -7.49 9.93
N GLU A 79 -5.76 -8.68 10.27
CA GLU A 79 -4.90 -9.77 10.76
C GLU A 79 -4.29 -10.59 9.63
N ASN A 80 -3.14 -11.23 9.89
CA ASN A 80 -2.48 -12.17 8.98
C ASN A 80 -2.15 -11.56 7.60
N VAL A 81 -1.65 -10.33 7.57
CA VAL A 81 -1.22 -9.69 6.32
C VAL A 81 0.26 -9.98 6.07
N TYR A 82 0.58 -10.37 4.85
CA TYR A 82 1.94 -10.71 4.43
C TYR A 82 2.40 -9.84 3.25
N PHE A 83 3.51 -9.13 3.43
CA PHE A 83 4.22 -8.46 2.35
C PHE A 83 5.50 -9.21 2.02
N ASN A 84 5.64 -9.67 0.78
CA ASN A 84 6.86 -10.27 0.28
C ASN A 84 7.91 -9.18 -0.05
N VAL A 85 9.12 -9.60 -0.43
CA VAL A 85 10.25 -8.72 -0.72
C VAL A 85 9.92 -7.62 -1.75
N ASN A 86 10.55 -6.46 -1.62
CA ASN A 86 10.46 -5.34 -2.54
C ASN A 86 9.05 -4.74 -2.70
N CYS A 87 8.15 -4.95 -1.76
CA CYS A 87 6.87 -4.25 -1.79
C CYS A 87 7.04 -2.76 -1.47
N VAL A 88 6.26 -1.92 -2.17
CA VAL A 88 6.27 -0.46 -2.03
C VAL A 88 4.84 0.03 -1.72
N VAL A 89 4.68 0.83 -0.68
CA VAL A 89 3.41 1.46 -0.33
C VAL A 89 3.61 2.96 -0.19
N LEU A 90 3.19 3.74 -1.19
CA LEU A 90 3.21 5.21 -1.10
C LEU A 90 1.95 5.65 -0.35
N ASP A 91 2.02 5.66 0.97
CA ASP A 91 0.91 5.92 1.88
C ASP A 91 0.75 7.41 2.23
N CYS A 92 0.68 8.28 1.21
CA CYS A 92 0.39 9.71 1.43
C CYS A 92 -1.00 9.92 2.03
N THR A 93 -1.97 9.10 1.67
CA THR A 93 -3.25 8.98 2.38
C THR A 93 -3.53 7.53 2.74
N LYS A 94 -4.73 7.25 3.23
CA LYS A 94 -5.11 5.98 3.83
C LYS A 94 -5.02 4.80 2.86
N VAL A 95 -4.25 3.78 3.25
CA VAL A 95 -4.26 2.44 2.65
C VAL A 95 -4.90 1.49 3.65
N THR A 96 -6.07 0.95 3.30
CA THR A 96 -6.79 0.00 4.14
C THR A 96 -6.67 -1.39 3.52
N ILE A 97 -6.20 -2.35 4.29
CA ILE A 97 -5.98 -3.74 3.89
C ILE A 97 -6.74 -4.62 4.88
N GLY A 98 -7.58 -5.50 4.38
CA GLY A 98 -8.32 -6.47 5.19
C GLY A 98 -7.42 -7.53 5.83
N SER A 99 -8.03 -8.60 6.30
CA SER A 99 -7.35 -9.74 6.90
C SER A 99 -7.03 -10.81 5.86
N ASN A 100 -6.00 -11.65 6.13
CA ASN A 100 -5.56 -12.75 5.27
C ASN A 100 -5.18 -12.28 3.86
N VAL A 101 -4.49 -11.15 3.74
CA VAL A 101 -4.07 -10.59 2.45
C VAL A 101 -2.60 -10.89 2.21
N PHE A 102 -2.30 -11.43 1.02
CA PHE A 102 -0.96 -11.82 0.61
C PHE A 102 -0.48 -10.96 -0.56
N PHE A 103 0.61 -10.24 -0.35
CA PHE A 103 1.29 -9.49 -1.39
C PHE A 103 2.54 -10.26 -1.83
N ALA A 104 2.60 -10.64 -3.11
CA ALA A 104 3.77 -11.28 -3.71
C ALA A 104 4.91 -10.27 -3.95
N PRO A 105 6.12 -10.72 -4.35
CA PRO A 105 7.26 -9.83 -4.51
C PRO A 105 7.01 -8.63 -5.42
N GLY A 106 7.50 -7.46 -5.02
CA GLY A 106 7.48 -6.26 -5.85
C GLY A 106 6.12 -5.62 -6.06
N VAL A 107 5.09 -5.98 -5.28
CA VAL A 107 3.78 -5.31 -5.35
C VAL A 107 3.87 -3.87 -4.91
N GLN A 108 3.16 -2.98 -5.62
CA GLN A 108 3.22 -1.54 -5.45
C GLN A 108 1.80 -0.98 -5.25
N LEU A 109 1.60 -0.25 -4.13
CA LEU A 109 0.36 0.44 -3.80
C LEU A 109 0.64 1.95 -3.82
N TYR A 110 0.03 2.68 -4.74
CA TYR A 110 0.29 4.10 -4.91
C TYR A 110 -0.95 4.92 -4.59
N THR A 111 -0.99 5.54 -3.41
CA THR A 111 -2.03 6.54 -3.13
C THR A 111 -1.67 7.90 -3.72
N ALA A 112 -0.37 8.19 -3.82
CA ALA A 112 0.16 9.45 -4.31
C ALA A 112 -0.12 9.66 -5.80
N THR A 113 -0.50 10.88 -6.16
CA THR A 113 -0.64 11.33 -7.53
C THR A 113 -0.35 12.84 -7.64
N HIS A 114 -0.35 13.35 -8.85
CA HIS A 114 -0.08 14.75 -9.14
C HIS A 114 -1.19 15.37 -9.99
N PRO A 115 -1.39 16.70 -9.93
CA PRO A 115 -2.23 17.39 -10.88
C PRO A 115 -1.83 17.09 -12.33
N LEU A 116 -2.82 16.89 -13.20
CA LEU A 116 -2.56 16.75 -14.64
C LEU A 116 -2.05 18.06 -15.25
N ASP A 117 -2.45 19.19 -14.67
CA ASP A 117 -1.92 20.50 -15.03
C ASP A 117 -0.44 20.60 -14.70
N ALA A 118 0.39 20.94 -15.71
CA ALA A 118 1.84 20.94 -15.59
C ALA A 118 2.37 22.04 -14.66
N GLU A 119 1.69 23.17 -14.54
CA GLU A 119 2.11 24.27 -13.64
C GLU A 119 1.79 23.93 -12.20
N LEU A 120 0.59 23.43 -11.92
CA LEU A 120 0.21 22.97 -10.57
C LEU A 120 1.09 21.83 -10.09
N ARG A 121 1.43 20.88 -10.97
CA ARG A 121 2.27 19.72 -10.65
C ARG A 121 3.69 20.06 -10.19
N LYS A 122 4.19 21.26 -10.50
CA LYS A 122 5.53 21.70 -10.06
C LYS A 122 5.64 21.80 -8.55
N THR A 123 4.53 22.04 -7.87
CA THR A 123 4.52 22.35 -6.43
C THR A 123 3.54 21.51 -5.63
N LEU A 124 2.47 21.03 -6.26
CA LEU A 124 1.37 20.36 -5.58
C LEU A 124 1.34 18.86 -5.87
N GLU A 125 0.97 18.13 -4.86
CA GLU A 125 0.60 16.72 -4.91
C GLU A 125 -0.81 16.54 -4.37
N ASN A 126 -1.43 15.41 -4.67
CA ASN A 126 -2.61 14.92 -3.97
C ASN A 126 -2.54 13.41 -3.84
N ALA A 127 -3.43 12.83 -3.06
CA ALA A 127 -3.46 11.40 -2.85
C ALA A 127 -4.90 10.88 -2.77
N LEU A 128 -5.14 9.69 -3.29
CA LEU A 128 -6.43 9.03 -3.24
C LEU A 128 -6.30 7.71 -2.50
N PRO A 129 -7.21 7.39 -1.54
CA PRO A 129 -7.07 6.22 -0.68
C PRO A 129 -7.20 4.92 -1.48
N ILE A 130 -6.48 3.88 -1.03
CA ILE A 130 -6.61 2.53 -1.56
C ILE A 130 -7.28 1.66 -0.52
N LYS A 131 -8.19 0.78 -0.97
CA LYS A 131 -8.83 -0.22 -0.13
C LYS A 131 -8.69 -1.61 -0.76
N ILE A 132 -8.25 -2.58 0.04
CA ILE A 132 -8.18 -4.00 -0.34
C ILE A 132 -8.96 -4.78 0.72
N GLY A 133 -9.91 -5.60 0.28
CA GLY A 133 -10.75 -6.41 1.14
C GLY A 133 -10.00 -7.59 1.76
N ASP A 134 -10.76 -8.45 2.45
CA ASP A 134 -10.24 -9.66 3.07
C ASP A 134 -9.91 -10.75 2.04
N ASP A 135 -9.05 -11.72 2.41
CA ASP A 135 -8.78 -12.95 1.67
C ASP A 135 -8.28 -12.72 0.23
N CYS A 136 -7.50 -11.65 0.01
CA CYS A 136 -6.98 -11.29 -1.30
C CYS A 136 -5.54 -11.79 -1.53
N TRP A 137 -5.26 -12.19 -2.78
CA TRP A 137 -3.91 -12.44 -3.24
C TRP A 137 -3.52 -11.49 -4.37
N ILE A 138 -2.47 -10.70 -4.14
CA ILE A 138 -1.96 -9.73 -5.10
C ILE A 138 -0.66 -10.28 -5.69
N GLY A 139 -0.71 -10.66 -6.96
CA GLY A 139 0.40 -11.26 -7.69
C GLY A 139 1.59 -10.31 -7.87
N GLY A 140 2.78 -10.90 -8.04
CA GLY A 140 4.05 -10.15 -8.04
C GLY A 140 4.13 -9.06 -9.10
N ASN A 141 4.81 -7.97 -8.76
CA ASN A 141 4.97 -6.78 -9.61
C ASN A 141 3.65 -6.14 -10.07
N SER A 142 2.54 -6.40 -9.39
CA SER A 142 1.29 -5.70 -9.65
C SER A 142 1.33 -4.29 -9.08
N VAL A 143 0.69 -3.35 -9.77
CA VAL A 143 0.56 -1.95 -9.37
C VAL A 143 -0.91 -1.65 -9.12
N ILE A 144 -1.23 -1.15 -7.93
CA ILE A 144 -2.56 -0.65 -7.58
C ILE A 144 -2.52 0.87 -7.61
N CYS A 145 -3.29 1.46 -8.53
CA CYS A 145 -3.33 2.90 -8.76
C CYS A 145 -4.10 3.66 -7.67
N PRO A 146 -3.93 4.98 -7.57
CA PRO A 146 -4.64 5.82 -6.59
C PRO A 146 -6.17 5.70 -6.68
N GLY A 147 -6.83 5.65 -5.51
CA GLY A 147 -8.29 5.65 -5.42
C GLY A 147 -8.98 4.30 -5.64
N ILE A 148 -8.23 3.23 -5.80
CA ILE A 148 -8.77 1.90 -6.16
C ILE A 148 -9.30 1.15 -4.94
N THR A 149 -10.44 0.51 -5.12
CA THR A 149 -11.00 -0.49 -4.21
C THR A 149 -10.93 -1.88 -4.85
N ILE A 150 -10.31 -2.83 -4.14
CA ILE A 150 -10.35 -4.26 -4.46
C ILE A 150 -11.25 -4.93 -3.41
N GLY A 151 -12.27 -5.64 -3.85
CA GLY A 151 -13.22 -6.36 -3.00
C GLY A 151 -12.59 -7.55 -2.28
N ASN A 152 -13.39 -8.30 -1.52
CA ASN A 152 -12.95 -9.49 -0.80
C ASN A 152 -12.72 -10.68 -1.73
N GLY A 153 -11.85 -11.62 -1.34
CA GLY A 153 -11.62 -12.87 -2.06
C GLY A 153 -11.08 -12.69 -3.48
N CYS A 154 -10.37 -11.59 -3.75
CA CYS A 154 -9.87 -11.28 -5.08
C CYS A 154 -8.46 -11.82 -5.31
N VAL A 155 -8.20 -12.22 -6.56
CA VAL A 155 -6.86 -12.54 -7.05
C VAL A 155 -6.48 -11.55 -8.15
N ILE A 156 -5.36 -10.87 -7.98
CA ILE A 156 -4.75 -10.02 -9.00
C ILE A 156 -3.56 -10.77 -9.59
N GLY A 157 -3.59 -11.03 -10.89
CA GLY A 157 -2.49 -11.72 -11.58
C GLY A 157 -1.22 -10.90 -11.62
N ALA A 158 -0.06 -11.57 -11.62
CA ALA A 158 1.25 -10.91 -11.63
C ALA A 158 1.43 -9.93 -12.80
N GLY A 159 2.12 -8.81 -12.56
CA GLY A 159 2.37 -7.78 -13.56
C GLY A 159 1.15 -6.93 -13.93
N SER A 160 0.05 -7.05 -13.21
CA SER A 160 -1.17 -6.30 -13.49
C SER A 160 -1.08 -4.85 -13.02
N VAL A 161 -1.73 -3.93 -13.77
CA VAL A 161 -1.90 -2.54 -13.37
C VAL A 161 -3.39 -2.27 -13.15
N VAL A 162 -3.80 -2.18 -11.88
CA VAL A 162 -5.20 -2.02 -11.49
C VAL A 162 -5.55 -0.53 -11.49
N THR A 163 -6.34 -0.13 -12.47
CA THR A 163 -6.77 1.26 -12.71
C THR A 163 -8.27 1.48 -12.51
N LYS A 164 -9.01 0.44 -12.14
CA LYS A 164 -10.45 0.46 -11.82
C LYS A 164 -10.73 -0.48 -10.69
N ASP A 165 -11.80 -0.23 -9.95
CA ASP A 165 -12.24 -1.08 -8.86
C ASP A 165 -12.49 -2.52 -9.31
N ILE A 166 -12.16 -3.47 -8.44
CA ILE A 166 -12.34 -4.90 -8.66
C ILE A 166 -13.40 -5.40 -7.69
N PRO A 167 -14.52 -5.96 -8.19
CA PRO A 167 -15.58 -6.48 -7.32
C PRO A 167 -15.16 -7.77 -6.62
N ASP A 168 -15.82 -8.08 -5.50
CA ASP A 168 -15.57 -9.29 -4.70
C ASP A 168 -15.44 -10.56 -5.56
N ASN A 169 -14.64 -11.52 -5.08
CA ASN A 169 -14.46 -12.84 -5.66
C ASN A 169 -14.12 -12.80 -7.16
N SER A 170 -13.15 -11.99 -7.53
CA SER A 170 -12.77 -11.79 -8.93
C SER A 170 -11.32 -12.12 -9.19
N LEU A 171 -11.04 -12.76 -10.32
CA LEU A 171 -9.71 -12.84 -10.91
C LEU A 171 -9.56 -11.71 -11.93
N ALA A 172 -8.59 -10.81 -11.68
CA ALA A 172 -8.27 -9.70 -12.58
C ALA A 172 -6.81 -9.76 -13.02
N VAL A 173 -6.53 -9.53 -14.29
CA VAL A 173 -5.19 -9.60 -14.87
C VAL A 173 -4.97 -8.55 -15.95
N GLY A 174 -3.71 -8.18 -16.17
CA GLY A 174 -3.26 -7.39 -17.33
C GLY A 174 -2.96 -5.94 -17.03
N ASN A 175 -2.57 -5.20 -18.06
CA ASN A 175 -2.30 -3.76 -18.03
C ASN A 175 -3.05 -3.06 -19.19
N PRO A 176 -4.14 -2.30 -18.91
CA PRO A 176 -4.81 -2.22 -17.62
C PRO A 176 -5.48 -3.53 -17.21
N ALA A 177 -5.56 -3.80 -15.90
CA ALA A 177 -6.18 -5.01 -15.38
C ALA A 177 -7.68 -5.06 -15.68
N LYS A 178 -8.15 -6.25 -16.07
CA LYS A 178 -9.56 -6.55 -16.33
C LYS A 178 -9.98 -7.79 -15.57
N VAL A 179 -11.18 -7.77 -15.02
CA VAL A 179 -11.81 -8.98 -14.47
C VAL A 179 -12.02 -9.97 -15.61
N ILE A 180 -11.41 -11.14 -15.51
CA ILE A 180 -11.53 -12.19 -16.52
C ILE A 180 -12.54 -13.28 -16.13
N ARG A 181 -12.77 -13.46 -14.83
CA ARG A 181 -13.82 -14.34 -14.31
C ARG A 181 -14.10 -14.09 -12.83
N LYS A 182 -15.22 -14.61 -12.35
CA LYS A 182 -15.51 -14.77 -10.93
C LYS A 182 -14.79 -16.01 -10.39
N LEU A 183 -14.41 -15.95 -9.10
CA LEU A 183 -13.85 -17.08 -8.36
C LEU A 183 -14.96 -17.78 -7.58
N ASN A 184 -14.95 -19.10 -7.59
CA ASN A 184 -15.81 -19.92 -6.74
C ASN A 184 -15.01 -20.37 -5.52
N LEU A 185 -15.64 -20.45 -4.36
CA LEU A 185 -14.98 -20.79 -3.08
C LEU A 185 -14.34 -22.19 -3.06
N ASP A 186 -14.71 -23.08 -3.98
CA ASP A 186 -14.26 -24.47 -4.05
C ASP A 186 -13.19 -24.70 -5.14
N GLU A 187 -12.64 -23.64 -5.75
CA GLU A 187 -11.62 -23.78 -6.79
C GLU A 187 -10.25 -24.10 -6.19
N THR A 188 -9.76 -25.31 -6.42
CA THR A 188 -8.34 -25.67 -6.33
C THR A 188 -7.68 -25.45 -7.69
N ILE A 189 -6.46 -24.90 -7.68
CA ILE A 189 -5.61 -24.73 -8.89
C ILE A 189 -5.25 -26.10 -9.45
#